data_2c808e42cee95884410fd9fe153b23c7
#
_entry.id   2c808e42cee95884410fd9fe153b23c7
#
_cell.length_a   1.000
_cell.length_b   1.000
_cell.length_c   1.000
_cell.angle_alpha   90.00
_cell.angle_beta   90.00
_cell.angle_gamma   90.00
#
_symmetry.space_group_name_H-M   'P 1'
#
loop_
_entity.id
_entity.type
_entity.pdbx_description
1 polymer ?
#
loop_
_entity_poly.entity_id
_entity_poly.type
_entity_poly.pdbx_seq_one_letter_code
_entity_poly.pdbx_strand_id
1 'polypeptide(L)'
;SMVGDDLGVRGVVCLGYPFHPPGKPENLRTEHLKGMKTPILICHGTRDPFGTPDEVAGYGLSDAVTLHWVADGNHDFDVRKKSGRTQADSIRDAVAAIADFADMVGNFHPNSADYTN
;
A
#
# COMPACT_ATOMS: atom_id res chain seq x y z
N SER A 1 -9.81 2.08 -6.91
CA SER A 1 -8.58 2.68 -6.50
C SER A 1 -7.35 2.29 -7.34
N MET A 2 -7.50 1.44 -8.32
CA MET A 2 -6.39 0.97 -9.14
C MET A 2 -6.51 1.46 -10.57
N VAL A 3 -6.73 2.75 -10.73
CA VAL A 3 -6.98 3.34 -12.06
C VAL A 3 -5.89 4.33 -12.48
N GLY A 4 -4.82 4.45 -11.67
CA GLY A 4 -3.87 5.52 -11.87
C GLY A 4 -3.08 5.47 -13.16
N ASP A 5 -2.65 4.27 -13.58
CA ASP A 5 -1.75 4.15 -14.73
C ASP A 5 -2.36 4.67 -16.02
N ASP A 6 -3.66 4.46 -16.20
CA ASP A 6 -4.35 4.82 -17.45
C ASP A 6 -4.83 6.26 -17.47
N LEU A 7 -4.92 6.89 -16.32
CA LEU A 7 -5.50 8.23 -16.21
C LEU A 7 -4.48 9.32 -15.96
N GLY A 8 -3.19 9.00 -16.01
CA GLY A 8 -2.15 9.98 -15.78
C GLY A 8 -2.09 10.47 -14.33
N VAL A 9 -2.64 9.72 -13.41
CA VAL A 9 -2.59 10.04 -11.99
C VAL A 9 -1.16 9.88 -11.48
N ARG A 10 -0.73 10.78 -10.61
CA ARG A 10 0.64 10.78 -10.10
C ARG A 10 0.91 9.70 -9.07
N GLY A 11 -0.11 9.24 -8.39
CA GLY A 11 0.05 8.19 -7.39
C GLY A 11 -1.29 7.69 -6.91
N VAL A 12 -1.28 6.51 -6.34
CA VAL A 12 -2.48 5.83 -5.85
C VAL A 12 -2.21 5.35 -4.43
N VAL A 13 -3.20 5.44 -3.56
CA VAL A 13 -3.12 4.92 -2.20
C VAL A 13 -4.20 3.86 -2.03
N CYS A 14 -3.83 2.70 -1.51
CA CYS A 14 -4.76 1.65 -1.15
C CYS A 14 -4.67 1.38 0.35
N LEU A 15 -5.81 1.36 1.01
CA LEU A 15 -5.89 0.98 2.42
C LEU A 15 -6.35 -0.47 2.46
N GLY A 16 -5.36 -1.38 2.49
CA GLY A 16 -5.60 -2.80 2.36
C GLY A 16 -5.76 -3.20 0.89
N TYR A 17 -5.05 -4.21 0.47
CA TYR A 17 -5.14 -4.74 -0.88
C TYR A 17 -5.49 -6.23 -0.82
N PRO A 18 -6.49 -6.68 -1.58
CA PRO A 18 -6.88 -8.09 -1.54
C PRO A 18 -5.95 -8.93 -2.42
N PHE A 19 -4.75 -9.20 -1.93
CA PHE A 19 -3.76 -10.00 -2.68
C PHE A 19 -4.31 -11.37 -3.04
N HIS A 20 -5.05 -11.99 -2.13
CA HIS A 20 -5.76 -13.24 -2.37
C HIS A 20 -6.96 -13.30 -1.43
N PRO A 21 -8.00 -14.09 -1.73
CA PRO A 21 -9.09 -14.31 -0.78
C PRO A 21 -8.57 -15.00 0.49
N PRO A 22 -9.13 -14.70 1.64
CA PRO A 22 -8.73 -15.40 2.88
C PRO A 22 -8.85 -16.89 2.74
N GLY A 23 -7.80 -17.62 3.16
CA GLY A 23 -7.77 -19.06 3.08
C GLY A 23 -7.48 -19.63 1.70
N LYS A 24 -7.22 -18.79 0.71
CA LYS A 24 -6.93 -19.21 -0.67
C LYS A 24 -5.69 -18.49 -1.20
N PRO A 25 -4.52 -18.74 -0.59
CA PRO A 25 -3.30 -18.01 -0.95
C PRO A 25 -2.84 -18.24 -2.38
N GLU A 26 -3.32 -19.29 -3.04
CA GLU A 26 -2.97 -19.56 -4.43
C GLU A 26 -3.77 -18.71 -5.43
N ASN A 27 -4.86 -18.08 -5.00
CA ASN A 27 -5.68 -17.25 -5.89
C ASN A 27 -5.19 -15.81 -5.88
N LEU A 28 -4.04 -15.57 -6.48
CA LEU A 28 -3.37 -14.27 -6.45
C LEU A 28 -4.03 -13.26 -7.39
N ARG A 29 -4.05 -12.01 -6.94
CA ARG A 29 -4.54 -10.88 -7.72
C ARG A 29 -3.46 -9.82 -7.86
N THR A 30 -2.27 -10.27 -8.30
CA THR A 30 -1.07 -9.43 -8.31
C THR A 30 -0.64 -9.01 -9.71
N GLU A 31 -1.27 -9.49 -10.76
CA GLU A 31 -0.83 -9.20 -12.13
C GLU A 31 -0.79 -7.70 -12.42
N HIS A 32 -1.82 -6.99 -12.00
CA HIS A 32 -1.86 -5.55 -12.21
C HIS A 32 -0.70 -4.84 -11.51
N LEU A 33 -0.36 -5.29 -10.32
CA LEU A 33 0.71 -4.68 -9.52
C LEU A 33 2.09 -4.96 -10.09
N LYS A 34 2.26 -6.09 -10.76
CA LYS A 34 3.58 -6.47 -11.31
C LYS A 34 4.01 -5.56 -12.43
N GLY A 35 3.07 -5.07 -13.23
CA GLY A 35 3.37 -4.20 -14.36
C GLY A 35 3.10 -2.72 -14.10
N MET A 36 2.74 -2.37 -12.88
CA MET A 36 2.33 -1.01 -12.57
C MET A 36 3.48 -0.03 -12.65
N LYS A 37 3.26 1.10 -13.30
CA LYS A 37 4.27 2.16 -13.44
C LYS A 37 3.96 3.37 -12.59
N THR A 38 2.69 3.64 -12.34
CA THR A 38 2.27 4.72 -11.45
C THR A 38 2.60 4.32 -10.01
N PRO A 39 3.25 5.19 -9.24
CA PRO A 39 3.53 4.89 -7.84
C PRO A 39 2.25 4.57 -7.07
N ILE A 40 2.31 3.52 -6.27
CA ILE A 40 1.21 3.12 -5.41
C ILE A 40 1.75 2.84 -4.00
N LEU A 41 1.05 3.36 -3.01
CA LEU A 41 1.28 3.02 -1.62
C LEU A 41 0.16 2.09 -1.16
N ILE A 42 0.52 0.94 -0.61
CA ILE A 42 -0.43 0.03 0.01
C ILE A 42 -0.14 0.01 1.50
N CYS A 43 -1.08 0.51 2.30
CA CYS A 43 -1.02 0.38 3.75
C CYS A 43 -1.78 -0.89 4.12
N HIS A 44 -1.10 -1.84 4.72
CA HIS A 44 -1.63 -3.19 4.90
C HIS A 44 -1.31 -3.70 6.29
N GLY A 45 -2.29 -4.28 6.97
CA GLY A 45 -2.07 -4.82 8.31
C GLY A 45 -1.26 -6.10 8.28
N THR A 46 -0.38 -6.28 9.25
CA THR A 46 0.47 -7.48 9.29
C THR A 46 -0.30 -8.75 9.53
N ARG A 47 -1.52 -8.66 10.08
CA ARG A 47 -2.41 -9.81 10.31
C ARG A 47 -3.56 -9.87 9.32
N ASP A 48 -3.47 -9.12 8.22
CA ASP A 48 -4.54 -9.07 7.23
C ASP A 48 -4.59 -10.43 6.49
N PRO A 49 -5.73 -11.12 6.52
CA PRO A 49 -5.84 -12.44 5.88
C PRO A 49 -5.84 -12.38 4.36
N PHE A 50 -5.96 -11.20 3.76
CA PHE A 50 -5.85 -11.04 2.31
C PHE A 50 -4.40 -11.00 1.82
N GLY A 51 -3.42 -11.07 2.71
CA GLY A 51 -2.01 -11.13 2.38
C GLY A 51 -1.16 -10.75 3.57
N THR A 52 -0.23 -11.61 3.94
CA THR A 52 0.70 -11.36 5.05
C THR A 52 2.04 -10.87 4.51
N PRO A 53 2.90 -10.27 5.36
CA PRO A 53 4.21 -9.83 4.91
C PRO A 53 5.03 -10.92 4.25
N ASP A 54 5.03 -12.12 4.82
CA ASP A 54 5.80 -13.23 4.26
C ASP A 54 5.30 -13.62 2.87
N GLU A 55 3.99 -13.63 2.68
CA GLU A 55 3.40 -13.95 1.39
C GLU A 55 3.75 -12.89 0.36
N VAL A 56 3.55 -11.63 0.72
CA VAL A 56 3.74 -10.51 -0.21
C VAL A 56 5.20 -10.36 -0.63
N ALA A 57 6.13 -10.69 0.26
CA ALA A 57 7.55 -10.62 -0.05
C ALA A 57 7.93 -11.49 -1.24
N GLY A 58 7.17 -12.55 -1.50
CA GLY A 58 7.44 -13.47 -2.60
C GLY A 58 6.73 -13.15 -3.91
N TYR A 59 5.95 -12.07 -3.97
CA TYR A 59 5.12 -11.84 -5.16
C TYR A 59 5.83 -11.19 -6.34
N GLY A 60 6.98 -10.59 -6.14
CA GLY A 60 7.70 -9.93 -7.23
C GLY A 60 6.96 -8.72 -7.79
N LEU A 61 6.45 -7.88 -6.91
CA LEU A 61 5.71 -6.69 -7.31
C LEU A 61 6.63 -5.65 -7.97
N SER A 62 6.02 -4.78 -8.78
CA SER A 62 6.73 -3.68 -9.43
C SER A 62 7.41 -2.76 -8.41
N ASP A 63 8.50 -2.13 -8.83
CA ASP A 63 9.19 -1.12 -8.00
C ASP A 63 8.30 0.09 -7.71
N ALA A 64 7.24 0.29 -8.47
CA ALA A 64 6.30 1.37 -8.21
C ALA A 64 5.44 1.12 -6.95
N VAL A 65 5.41 -0.12 -6.46
CA VAL A 65 4.60 -0.48 -5.30
C VAL A 65 5.42 -0.27 -4.03
N THR A 66 4.91 0.57 -3.14
CA THR A 66 5.46 0.77 -1.80
C THR A 66 4.48 0.16 -0.80
N LEU A 67 5.00 -0.66 0.09
CA LEU A 67 4.21 -1.30 1.13
C LEU A 67 4.51 -0.65 2.46
N HIS A 68 3.47 -0.25 3.16
CA HIS A 68 3.57 0.20 4.54
C HIS A 68 2.79 -0.78 5.41
N TRP A 69 3.52 -1.51 6.26
CA TRP A 69 2.90 -2.51 7.12
C TRP A 69 2.43 -1.88 8.41
N VAL A 70 1.14 -2.03 8.68
CA VAL A 70 0.54 -1.53 9.91
C VAL A 70 0.67 -2.62 10.97
N ALA A 71 1.51 -2.37 11.96
CA ALA A 71 1.86 -3.37 12.97
C ALA A 71 0.63 -3.92 13.69
N ASP A 72 0.52 -5.25 13.71
CA ASP A 72 -0.57 -6.00 14.35
C ASP A 72 -1.96 -5.68 13.80
N GLY A 73 -2.07 -4.90 12.73
CA GLY A 73 -3.36 -4.55 12.15
C GLY A 73 -3.98 -5.71 11.37
N ASN A 74 -5.29 -5.85 11.47
CA ASN A 74 -6.05 -6.72 10.59
C ASN A 74 -6.48 -5.92 9.36
N HIS A 75 -7.44 -6.44 8.59
CA HIS A 75 -7.90 -5.75 7.37
C HIS A 75 -8.48 -4.36 7.65
N ASP A 76 -9.03 -4.14 8.83
CA ASP A 76 -9.59 -2.86 9.24
C ASP A 76 -8.61 -2.04 10.07
N PHE A 77 -7.34 -2.46 10.15
CA PHE A 77 -6.30 -1.84 10.97
C PHE A 77 -6.57 -1.93 12.47
N ASP A 78 -7.47 -2.83 12.86
CA ASP A 78 -7.72 -3.10 14.27
C ASP A 78 -6.60 -3.99 14.81
N VAL A 79 -6.25 -3.79 16.07
CA VAL A 79 -5.10 -4.44 16.69
C VAL A 79 -5.53 -5.20 17.93
N ARG A 80 -4.72 -6.18 18.32
CA ARG A 80 -4.98 -6.95 19.54
C ARG A 80 -4.52 -6.16 20.75
N LYS A 81 -5.16 -6.40 21.89
CA LYS A 81 -4.76 -5.76 23.16
C LYS A 81 -3.29 -5.99 23.49
N LYS A 82 -2.80 -7.19 23.22
CA LYS A 82 -1.41 -7.55 23.53
C LYS A 82 -0.40 -6.76 22.72
N SER A 83 -0.81 -6.10 21.65
CA SER A 83 0.09 -5.27 20.85
C SER A 83 0.51 -4.00 21.58
N GLY A 84 -0.25 -3.58 22.59
CA GLY A 84 -0.02 -2.31 23.27
C GLY A 84 -0.42 -1.10 22.43
N ARG A 85 -1.07 -1.30 21.32
CA ARG A 85 -1.49 -0.24 20.39
C ARG A 85 -3.02 -0.18 20.33
N THR A 86 -3.52 0.88 19.72
CA THR A 86 -4.95 1.03 19.45
C THR A 86 -5.16 1.18 17.95
N GLN A 87 -6.42 1.03 17.52
CA GLN A 87 -6.76 1.28 16.12
C GLN A 87 -6.44 2.72 15.73
N ALA A 88 -6.61 3.66 16.65
CA ALA A 88 -6.25 5.06 16.39
C ALA A 88 -4.76 5.21 16.11
N ASP A 89 -3.91 4.46 16.83
CA ASP A 89 -2.47 4.45 16.56
C ASP A 89 -2.19 3.96 15.14
N SER A 90 -2.88 2.91 14.73
CA SER A 90 -2.71 2.33 13.40
C SER A 90 -3.13 3.32 12.31
N ILE A 91 -4.22 4.02 12.52
CA ILE A 91 -4.71 5.01 11.57
C ILE A 91 -3.72 6.17 11.46
N ARG A 92 -3.20 6.66 12.60
CA ARG A 92 -2.19 7.73 12.57
C ARG A 92 -0.94 7.29 11.84
N ASP A 93 -0.53 6.05 12.02
CA ASP A 93 0.63 5.49 11.33
C ASP A 93 0.41 5.47 9.82
N ALA A 94 -0.76 5.01 9.39
CA ALA A 94 -1.11 4.98 7.97
C ALA A 94 -1.18 6.40 7.39
N VAL A 95 -1.76 7.34 8.12
CA VAL A 95 -1.85 8.74 7.68
C VAL A 95 -0.47 9.34 7.48
N ALA A 96 0.46 9.07 8.40
CA ALA A 96 1.83 9.54 8.27
C ALA A 96 2.50 8.97 7.02
N ALA A 97 2.29 7.68 6.75
CA ALA A 97 2.84 7.04 5.56
C ALA A 97 2.24 7.65 4.27
N ILE A 98 0.95 7.95 4.29
CA ILE A 98 0.29 8.60 3.15
C ILE A 98 0.86 9.99 2.92
N ALA A 99 1.09 10.75 3.98
CA ALA A 99 1.67 12.09 3.86
C ALA A 99 3.07 12.03 3.25
N ASP A 100 3.90 11.10 3.71
CA ASP A 100 5.25 10.92 3.18
C ASP A 100 5.20 10.51 1.71
N PHE A 101 4.29 9.62 1.36
CA PHE A 101 4.12 9.17 -0.01
C PHE A 101 3.66 10.32 -0.91
N ALA A 102 2.73 11.13 -0.44
CA ALA A 102 2.23 12.28 -1.18
C ALA A 102 3.34 13.29 -1.45
N ASP A 103 4.21 13.51 -0.47
CA ASP A 103 5.36 14.40 -0.64
C ASP A 103 6.34 13.84 -1.67
N MET A 104 6.61 12.55 -1.60
CA MET A 104 7.52 11.90 -2.54
C MET A 104 6.99 12.02 -3.96
N VAL A 105 5.71 11.72 -4.17
CA VAL A 105 5.09 11.76 -5.48
C VAL A 105 4.98 13.20 -5.99
N GLY A 106 4.63 14.13 -5.10
CA GLY A 106 4.52 15.53 -5.44
C GLY A 106 5.85 16.16 -5.82
N ASN A 107 6.95 15.62 -5.32
CA ASN A 107 8.30 16.10 -5.62
C ASN A 107 8.93 15.38 -6.80
N PHE A 108 8.25 14.38 -7.35
CA PHE A 108 8.75 13.67 -8.53
C PHE A 108 8.37 14.45 -9.79
N HIS A 109 9.36 14.91 -10.52
CA HIS A 109 9.15 15.71 -11.74
C HIS A 109 9.96 15.10 -12.88
N PRO A 110 9.34 14.29 -13.72
CA PRO A 110 10.01 13.72 -14.89
C PRO A 110 10.58 14.81 -15.79
N ASN A 111 9.90 15.96 -15.86
CA ASN A 111 10.36 17.16 -16.56
C ASN A 111 10.45 18.27 -15.53
N SER A 112 11.46 18.21 -14.69
CA SER A 112 11.53 19.08 -13.52
C SER A 112 11.42 20.56 -13.84
N ALA A 113 11.83 20.96 -15.03
CA ALA A 113 11.72 22.36 -15.45
C ALA A 113 10.26 22.83 -15.56
N ASP A 114 9.33 21.91 -15.69
CA ASP A 114 7.92 22.25 -15.81
C ASP A 114 7.26 22.56 -14.49
N TYR A 115 7.96 22.33 -13.40
CA TYR A 115 7.38 22.39 -12.08
C TYR A 115 8.00 23.52 -11.29
N THR A 116 7.25 24.55 -11.17
CA THR A 116 7.66 25.70 -10.37
C THR A 116 6.87 25.78 -9.09
N ASN A 117 6.00 24.90 -8.89
CA ASN A 117 5.12 24.88 -7.74
C ASN A 117 5.70 24.11 -6.58
#